data_49a50518bb73b6309b6fde64a075a45a
#
_entry.id   49a50518bb73b6309b6fde64a075a45a
#
_cell.length_a   1.000
_cell.length_b   1.000
_cell.length_c   1.000
_cell.angle_alpha   90.00
_cell.angle_beta   90.00
_cell.angle_gamma   90.00
#
_symmetry.space_group_name_H-M   'P 1'
#
loop_
_entity.id
_entity.type
_entity.pdbx_description
1 polymer ?
#
loop_
_entity_poly.entity_id
_entity_poly.type
_entity_poly.pdbx_seq_one_letter_code
_entity_poly.pdbx_strand_id
1 'polypeptide(L)'
;MVSYAKQETLAEFWRIEKVDQISKYLKRFKEQNLIEIDKFDVYGQYGKFNRCTYKLDNEHFVEIGSQLYSEDISKELKGFLILLKCKCFNGSNTCGYNQSELADELNLSPSTISRKINEGIAKGYIKKDKKGIHLTREDIFKITKETEIGIIKCVYPSIITDEDISRGYIK
;
A
#
# COMPACT_ATOMS: atom_id res chain seq x y z
N MET A 1 11.45 -9.16 1.26
CA MET A 1 12.21 -7.86 1.15
C MET A 1 12.67 -7.43 2.53
N VAL A 2 13.88 -6.89 2.67
CA VAL A 2 14.41 -6.40 3.95
C VAL A 2 14.76 -4.92 3.81
N SER A 3 14.28 -4.09 4.72
CA SER A 3 14.60 -2.66 4.79
C SER A 3 15.43 -2.37 6.04
N TYR A 4 16.37 -1.47 5.93
CA TYR A 4 17.26 -1.01 7.02
C TYR A 4 17.01 0.47 7.38
N ALA A 5 15.86 1.00 7.02
CA ALA A 5 15.54 2.40 7.24
C ALA A 5 15.51 2.74 8.74
N LYS A 6 16.05 3.91 9.11
CA LYS A 6 15.87 4.46 10.44
C LYS A 6 14.45 4.98 10.63
N GLN A 7 13.98 5.06 11.87
CA GLN A 7 12.64 5.59 12.14
C GLN A 7 12.49 7.06 11.74
N GLU A 8 13.56 7.85 11.87
CA GLU A 8 13.60 9.23 11.38
C GLU A 8 13.40 9.31 9.87
N THR A 9 14.10 8.44 9.13
CA THR A 9 13.95 8.33 7.67
C THR A 9 12.53 7.92 7.26
N LEU A 10 11.92 6.99 8.01
CA LEU A 10 10.52 6.61 7.80
C LEU A 10 9.55 7.75 8.13
N ALA A 11 9.83 8.51 9.18
CA ALA A 11 9.02 9.67 9.57
C ALA A 11 9.05 10.75 8.47
N GLU A 12 10.24 11.06 7.97
CA GLU A 12 10.44 12.00 6.87
C GLU A 12 9.71 11.54 5.60
N PHE A 13 9.92 10.30 5.19
CA PHE A 13 9.28 9.71 4.01
C PHE A 13 7.74 9.70 4.12
N TRP A 14 7.20 9.37 5.31
CA TRP A 14 5.76 9.36 5.55
C TRP A 14 5.21 10.74 5.93
N ARG A 15 6.03 11.76 5.98
CA ARG A 15 5.68 13.14 6.40
C ARG A 15 4.97 13.14 7.76
N ILE A 16 5.57 12.41 8.71
CA ILE A 16 5.10 12.31 10.09
C ILE A 16 6.01 13.17 10.96
N GLU A 17 5.45 14.17 11.63
CA GLU A 17 6.23 15.12 12.43
C GLU A 17 6.92 14.49 13.66
N LYS A 18 6.29 13.47 14.24
CA LYS A 18 6.78 12.84 15.47
C LYS A 18 7.26 11.41 15.23
N VAL A 19 8.53 11.16 15.44
CA VAL A 19 9.15 9.82 15.29
C VAL A 19 8.48 8.76 16.18
N ASP A 20 7.99 9.14 17.36
CA ASP A 20 7.25 8.24 18.26
C ASP A 20 6.01 7.61 17.60
N GLN A 21 5.38 8.28 16.64
CA GLN A 21 4.26 7.72 15.88
C GLN A 21 4.71 6.57 14.99
N ILE A 22 5.93 6.64 14.43
CA ILE A 22 6.50 5.55 13.65
C ILE A 22 6.63 4.29 14.49
N SER A 23 7.16 4.41 15.71
CA SER A 23 7.26 3.28 16.64
C SER A 23 5.90 2.63 16.90
N LYS A 24 4.83 3.44 17.06
CA LYS A 24 3.47 2.93 17.28
C LYS A 24 2.95 2.20 16.03
N TYR A 25 3.17 2.74 14.84
CA TYR A 25 2.77 2.08 13.58
C TYR A 25 3.53 0.77 13.37
N LEU A 26 4.84 0.77 13.56
CA LEU A 26 5.67 -0.43 13.43
C LEU A 26 5.26 -1.53 14.42
N LYS A 27 4.97 -1.16 15.67
CA LYS A 27 4.45 -2.09 16.66
C LYS A 27 3.12 -2.71 16.21
N ARG A 28 2.18 -1.87 15.72
CA ARG A 28 0.89 -2.31 15.22
C ARG A 28 1.03 -3.22 13.99
N PHE A 29 1.92 -2.90 13.06
CA PHE A 29 2.18 -3.75 11.90
C PHE A 29 2.77 -5.11 12.30
N LYS A 30 3.66 -5.13 13.31
CA LYS A 30 4.19 -6.38 13.86
C LYS A 30 3.09 -7.21 14.53
N GLU A 31 2.21 -6.58 15.33
CA GLU A 31 1.07 -7.25 15.98
C GLU A 31 0.08 -7.83 14.97
N GLN A 32 -0.02 -7.24 13.79
CA GLN A 32 -0.85 -7.71 12.67
C GLN A 32 -0.11 -8.68 11.73
N ASN A 33 1.11 -9.09 12.06
CA ASN A 33 1.97 -9.95 11.23
C ASN A 33 2.27 -9.40 9.81
N LEU A 34 2.15 -8.09 9.63
CA LEU A 34 2.47 -7.44 8.35
C LEU A 34 3.97 -7.24 8.14
N ILE A 35 4.73 -7.18 9.20
CA ILE A 35 6.20 -7.05 9.18
C ILE A 35 6.82 -7.87 10.30
N GLU A 36 8.00 -8.40 10.05
CA GLU A 36 8.93 -8.86 11.08
C GLU A 36 9.93 -7.75 11.39
N ILE A 37 10.22 -7.57 12.68
CA ILE A 37 11.20 -6.57 13.14
C ILE A 37 12.28 -7.29 13.92
N ASP A 38 13.48 -7.33 13.37
CA ASP A 38 14.67 -7.81 14.03
C ASP A 38 15.53 -6.62 14.50
N LYS A 39 15.97 -6.66 15.75
CA LYS A 39 16.91 -5.68 16.31
C LYS A 39 18.29 -6.30 16.39
N PHE A 40 19.29 -5.56 15.96
CA PHE A 40 20.68 -5.98 16.07
C PHE A 40 21.58 -4.81 16.44
N ASP A 41 22.67 -5.15 17.08
CA ASP A 41 23.69 -4.19 17.47
C ASP A 41 24.65 -3.92 16.34
N VAL A 42 24.95 -2.66 16.11
CA VAL A 42 26.00 -2.24 15.17
C VAL A 42 27.05 -1.47 15.95
N TYR A 43 28.31 -1.85 15.75
CA TYR A 43 29.43 -1.14 16.34
C TYR A 43 30.00 -0.17 15.31
N GLY A 44 29.95 1.10 15.60
CA GLY A 44 30.49 2.16 14.75
C GLY A 44 31.60 2.93 15.42
N GLN A 45 32.16 3.92 14.74
CA GLN A 45 33.25 4.76 15.25
C GLN A 45 32.90 5.49 16.57
N TYR A 46 31.59 5.72 16.81
CA TYR A 46 31.09 6.43 18.00
C TYR A 46 30.42 5.51 19.01
N GLY A 47 30.68 4.20 18.94
CA GLY A 47 30.15 3.22 19.89
C GLY A 47 29.08 2.30 19.31
N LYS A 48 28.38 1.62 20.24
CA LYS A 48 27.33 0.66 19.93
C LYS A 48 25.99 1.38 19.72
N PHE A 49 25.28 1.05 18.65
CA PHE A 49 23.91 1.52 18.40
C PHE A 49 23.02 0.39 17.86
N ASN A 50 21.74 0.49 18.13
CA ASN A 50 20.76 -0.51 17.67
C ASN A 50 20.24 -0.14 16.29
N ARG A 51 20.15 -1.13 15.40
CA ARG A 51 19.43 -1.03 14.13
C ARG A 51 18.26 -2.00 14.10
N CYS A 52 17.26 -1.65 13.33
CA CYS A 52 16.13 -2.53 13.04
C CYS A 52 16.17 -2.93 11.57
N THR A 53 15.85 -4.19 11.30
CA THR A 53 15.45 -4.66 9.97
C THR A 53 13.96 -4.88 9.96
N TYR A 54 13.34 -4.56 8.84
CA TYR A 54 11.92 -4.77 8.60
C TYR A 54 11.80 -5.73 7.44
N LYS A 55 11.27 -6.93 7.70
CA LYS A 55 11.01 -7.93 6.67
C LYS A 55 9.54 -7.87 6.31
N LEU A 56 9.25 -7.86 5.01
CA LEU A 56 7.91 -7.91 4.46
C LEU A 56 7.76 -9.20 3.68
N ASP A 57 6.56 -9.76 3.69
CA ASP A 57 6.21 -10.85 2.80
C ASP A 57 6.39 -10.42 1.34
N ASN A 58 6.90 -11.31 0.50
CA ASN A 58 7.16 -11.06 -0.92
C ASN A 58 6.31 -11.92 -1.85
N GLU A 59 5.48 -12.80 -1.31
CA GLU A 59 4.72 -13.75 -2.13
C GLU A 59 3.52 -13.10 -2.81
N HIS A 60 2.90 -12.13 -2.12
CA HIS A 60 1.69 -11.47 -2.61
C HIS A 60 1.86 -9.94 -2.53
N PHE A 61 1.99 -9.28 -3.66
CA PHE A 61 2.15 -7.82 -3.71
C PHE A 61 1.55 -7.20 -4.98
N VAL A 62 1.25 -5.93 -4.90
CA VAL A 62 0.98 -5.08 -6.07
C VAL A 62 2.06 -4.02 -6.19
N GLU A 63 2.39 -3.69 -7.43
CA GLU A 63 3.38 -2.64 -7.73
C GLU A 63 2.64 -1.34 -8.05
N ILE A 64 3.14 -0.25 -7.47
CA ILE A 64 2.66 1.10 -7.72
C ILE A 64 3.84 2.05 -7.90
N GLY A 65 3.64 3.10 -8.68
CA GLY A 65 4.63 4.16 -8.84
C GLY A 65 4.79 4.98 -7.56
N SER A 66 6.03 5.33 -7.23
CA SER A 66 6.34 6.18 -6.08
C SER A 66 5.72 7.58 -6.17
N GLN A 67 5.34 8.03 -7.36
CA GLN A 67 4.65 9.30 -7.61
C GLN A 67 3.37 9.45 -6.77
N LEU A 68 2.69 8.34 -6.43
CA LEU A 68 1.50 8.40 -5.57
C LEU A 68 1.78 9.14 -4.24
N TYR A 69 2.98 9.02 -3.70
CA TYR A 69 3.33 9.67 -2.43
C TYR A 69 3.46 11.19 -2.56
N SER A 70 3.91 11.70 -3.72
CA SER A 70 4.03 13.13 -4.00
C SER A 70 2.75 13.80 -4.44
N GLU A 71 1.70 13.01 -4.81
CA GLU A 71 0.41 13.56 -5.22
C GLU A 71 -0.26 14.37 -4.09
N ASP A 72 -0.88 15.49 -4.44
CA ASP A 72 -1.59 16.38 -3.49
C ASP A 72 -3.01 15.89 -3.20
N ILE A 73 -3.09 14.73 -2.57
CA ILE A 73 -4.33 14.11 -2.09
C ILE A 73 -4.17 13.60 -0.66
N SER A 74 -5.29 13.38 0.03
CA SER A 74 -5.27 12.91 1.42
C SER A 74 -4.58 11.54 1.57
N LYS A 75 -3.94 11.31 2.73
CA LYS A 75 -3.30 10.03 3.05
C LYS A 75 -4.31 8.88 2.99
N GLU A 76 -5.54 9.15 3.43
CA GLU A 76 -6.64 8.19 3.41
C GLU A 76 -7.04 7.83 1.97
N LEU A 77 -7.04 8.80 1.05
CA LEU A 77 -7.31 8.51 -0.35
C LEU A 77 -6.16 7.71 -0.97
N LYS A 78 -4.90 8.08 -0.69
CA LYS A 78 -3.73 7.29 -1.14
C LYS A 78 -3.84 5.83 -0.70
N GLY A 79 -4.12 5.61 0.60
CA GLY A 79 -4.32 4.27 1.14
C GLY A 79 -5.46 3.52 0.45
N PHE A 80 -6.60 4.18 0.24
CA PHE A 80 -7.72 3.58 -0.46
C PHE A 80 -7.40 3.21 -1.92
N LEU A 81 -6.66 4.04 -2.65
CA LEU A 81 -6.24 3.73 -4.03
C LEU A 81 -5.32 2.52 -4.08
N ILE A 82 -4.44 2.35 -3.10
CA ILE A 82 -3.59 1.15 -2.97
C ILE A 82 -4.45 -0.08 -2.71
N LEU A 83 -5.39 -0.02 -1.74
CA LEU A 83 -6.30 -1.11 -1.45
C LEU A 83 -7.15 -1.49 -2.67
N LEU A 84 -7.65 -0.49 -3.41
CA LEU A 84 -8.39 -0.70 -4.64
C LEU A 84 -7.54 -1.40 -5.71
N LYS A 85 -6.26 -1.01 -5.83
CA LYS A 85 -5.31 -1.67 -6.76
C LYS A 85 -5.12 -3.14 -6.42
N CYS A 86 -5.07 -3.50 -5.12
CA CYS A 86 -4.98 -4.90 -4.68
C CYS A 86 -6.21 -5.73 -5.09
N LYS A 87 -7.35 -5.10 -5.33
CA LYS A 87 -8.59 -5.76 -5.77
C LYS A 87 -8.87 -5.62 -7.26
N CYS A 88 -7.93 -5.12 -8.04
CA CYS A 88 -8.00 -5.10 -9.50
C CYS A 88 -7.59 -6.48 -10.08
N PHE A 89 -8.15 -6.82 -11.24
CA PHE A 89 -7.72 -8.00 -12.00
C PHE A 89 -6.22 -7.93 -12.28
N ASN A 90 -5.57 -9.09 -12.24
CA ASN A 90 -4.13 -9.19 -12.45
C ASN A 90 -3.66 -8.46 -13.73
N GLY A 91 -2.65 -7.62 -13.58
CA GLY A 91 -2.08 -6.83 -14.69
C GLY A 91 -2.99 -5.72 -15.21
N SER A 92 -4.16 -5.49 -14.60
CA SER A 92 -5.10 -4.44 -14.99
C SER A 92 -5.26 -3.37 -13.92
N ASN A 93 -5.98 -2.30 -14.26
CA ASN A 93 -6.43 -1.26 -13.35
C ASN A 93 -7.95 -1.31 -13.13
N THR A 94 -8.57 -2.46 -13.39
CA THR A 94 -10.02 -2.65 -13.29
C THR A 94 -10.36 -3.55 -12.11
N CYS A 95 -11.17 -3.04 -11.20
CA CYS A 95 -11.78 -3.78 -10.10
C CYS A 95 -13.21 -4.16 -10.51
N GLY A 96 -13.51 -5.45 -10.55
CA GLY A 96 -14.81 -5.98 -10.93
C GLY A 96 -15.84 -6.01 -9.80
N TYR A 97 -15.43 -5.79 -8.56
CA TYR A 97 -16.32 -5.74 -7.42
C TYR A 97 -17.26 -4.54 -7.48
N ASN A 98 -18.52 -4.74 -7.14
CA ASN A 98 -19.40 -3.63 -6.86
C ASN A 98 -19.06 -2.98 -5.51
N GLN A 99 -19.70 -1.85 -5.17
CA GLN A 99 -19.33 -1.10 -3.95
C GLN A 99 -19.64 -1.86 -2.66
N SER A 100 -20.69 -2.70 -2.64
CA SER A 100 -21.04 -3.50 -1.47
C SER A 100 -20.03 -4.62 -1.26
N GLU A 101 -19.76 -5.38 -2.32
CA GLU A 101 -18.72 -6.42 -2.32
C GLU A 101 -17.35 -5.86 -1.91
N LEU A 102 -16.98 -4.70 -2.46
CA LEU A 102 -15.71 -4.05 -2.12
C LEU A 102 -15.67 -3.60 -0.65
N ALA A 103 -16.82 -3.21 -0.08
CA ALA A 103 -16.91 -2.88 1.34
C ALA A 103 -16.65 -4.10 2.23
N ASP A 104 -17.24 -5.22 1.88
CA ASP A 104 -17.07 -6.49 2.60
C ASP A 104 -15.60 -6.96 2.45
N GLU A 105 -15.06 -6.96 1.23
CA GLU A 105 -13.68 -7.37 0.93
C GLU A 105 -12.61 -6.53 1.64
N LEU A 106 -12.84 -5.25 1.79
CA LEU A 106 -11.91 -4.33 2.45
C LEU A 106 -12.20 -4.13 3.94
N ASN A 107 -13.26 -4.79 4.46
CA ASN A 107 -13.74 -4.62 5.83
C ASN A 107 -13.97 -3.13 6.18
N LEU A 108 -14.59 -2.41 5.24
CA LEU A 108 -14.92 -0.99 5.38
C LEU A 108 -16.45 -0.80 5.27
N SER A 109 -16.97 0.28 5.83
CA SER A 109 -18.40 0.57 5.66
C SER A 109 -18.72 0.96 4.21
N PRO A 110 -19.89 0.58 3.66
CA PRO A 110 -20.31 0.96 2.31
C PRO A 110 -20.30 2.49 2.09
N SER A 111 -20.61 3.26 3.12
CA SER A 111 -20.54 4.72 3.09
C SER A 111 -19.11 5.24 2.94
N THR A 112 -18.15 4.58 3.58
CA THR A 112 -16.72 4.90 3.42
C THR A 112 -16.26 4.60 2.00
N ILE A 113 -16.61 3.44 1.45
CA ILE A 113 -16.30 3.07 0.06
C ILE A 113 -16.89 4.08 -0.92
N SER A 114 -18.18 4.38 -0.80
CA SER A 114 -18.86 5.35 -1.66
C SER A 114 -18.19 6.73 -1.63
N ARG A 115 -17.87 7.22 -0.43
CA ARG A 115 -17.19 8.51 -0.24
C ARG A 115 -15.80 8.51 -0.88
N LYS A 116 -15.01 7.45 -0.69
CA LYS A 116 -13.65 7.36 -1.24
C LYS A 116 -13.64 7.20 -2.75
N ILE A 117 -14.58 6.47 -3.33
CA ILE A 117 -14.76 6.38 -4.78
C ILE A 117 -15.11 7.76 -5.35
N ASN A 118 -16.08 8.46 -4.76
CA ASN A 118 -16.49 9.79 -5.24
C ASN A 118 -15.34 10.81 -5.11
N GLU A 119 -14.58 10.77 -4.00
CA GLU A 119 -13.38 11.58 -3.82
C GLU A 119 -12.33 11.27 -4.91
N GLY A 120 -12.10 9.98 -5.19
CA GLY A 120 -11.19 9.53 -6.25
C GLY A 120 -11.64 9.94 -7.64
N ILE A 121 -12.94 9.92 -7.94
CA ILE A 121 -13.52 10.41 -9.21
C ILE A 121 -13.30 11.93 -9.34
N ALA A 122 -13.62 12.69 -8.30
CA ALA A 122 -13.46 14.15 -8.29
C ALA A 122 -12.00 14.58 -8.47
N LYS A 123 -11.05 13.78 -8.00
CA LYS A 123 -9.61 14.01 -8.13
C LYS A 123 -9.00 13.39 -9.41
N GLY A 124 -9.77 12.67 -10.22
CA GLY A 124 -9.33 12.09 -11.48
C GLY A 124 -8.51 10.79 -11.34
N TYR A 125 -8.56 10.10 -10.20
CA TYR A 125 -7.87 8.82 -9.97
C TYR A 125 -8.74 7.61 -10.26
N ILE A 126 -10.06 7.79 -10.25
CA ILE A 126 -11.04 6.71 -10.41
C ILE A 126 -12.03 7.09 -11.51
N LYS A 127 -12.40 6.11 -12.30
CA LYS A 127 -13.56 6.13 -13.20
C LYS A 127 -14.45 4.95 -12.86
N LYS A 128 -15.78 5.14 -12.92
CA LYS A 128 -16.76 4.07 -12.72
C LYS A 128 -17.64 3.96 -13.95
N ASP A 129 -17.83 2.76 -14.44
CA ASP A 129 -18.75 2.44 -15.53
C ASP A 129 -19.44 1.08 -15.29
N LYS A 130 -20.10 0.55 -16.35
CA LYS A 130 -20.80 -0.75 -16.30
C LYS A 130 -19.86 -1.95 -16.13
N LYS A 131 -18.55 -1.78 -16.41
CA LYS A 131 -17.53 -2.82 -16.31
C LYS A 131 -16.88 -2.88 -14.94
N GLY A 132 -17.08 -1.85 -14.12
CA GLY A 132 -16.55 -1.80 -12.77
C GLY A 132 -15.94 -0.45 -12.39
N ILE A 133 -15.00 -0.50 -11.47
CA ILE A 133 -14.26 0.63 -10.94
C ILE A 133 -12.84 0.59 -11.52
N HIS A 134 -12.42 1.68 -12.14
CA HIS A 134 -11.14 1.74 -12.85
C HIS A 134 -10.22 2.77 -12.25
N LEU A 135 -8.95 2.41 -12.03
CA LEU A 135 -7.87 3.35 -11.73
C LEU A 135 -7.39 3.98 -13.03
N THR A 136 -7.40 5.31 -13.10
CA THR A 136 -7.16 6.05 -14.35
C THR A 136 -5.70 6.44 -14.56
N ARG A 137 -4.92 6.60 -13.48
CA ARG A 137 -3.52 7.05 -13.52
C ARG A 137 -2.61 5.85 -13.84
N GLU A 138 -2.47 5.54 -15.15
CA GLU A 138 -1.60 4.44 -15.59
C GLU A 138 -0.14 4.67 -15.23
N ASP A 139 0.32 5.90 -15.18
CA ASP A 139 1.66 6.27 -14.74
C ASP A 139 1.96 5.88 -13.27
N ILE A 140 0.92 5.71 -12.46
CA ILE A 140 1.02 5.27 -11.06
C ILE A 140 0.71 3.78 -10.90
N PHE A 141 -0.32 3.29 -11.59
CA PHE A 141 -0.89 1.96 -11.32
C PHE A 141 -0.58 0.91 -12.39
N LYS A 142 0.18 1.26 -13.43
CA LYS A 142 0.63 0.33 -14.45
C LYS A 142 2.14 0.47 -14.60
N ILE A 143 2.86 -0.49 -14.03
CA ILE A 143 4.31 -0.51 -14.10
C ILE A 143 4.74 -1.07 -15.45
N THR A 144 5.46 -0.27 -16.23
CA THR A 144 6.14 -0.68 -17.46
C THR A 144 7.65 -0.77 -17.20
N LYS A 145 8.39 -1.42 -18.10
CA LYS A 145 9.86 -1.50 -17.99
C LYS A 145 10.53 -0.11 -17.91
N GLU A 146 9.89 0.89 -18.48
CA GLU A 146 10.39 2.28 -18.48
C GLU A 146 10.14 3.01 -17.15
N THR A 147 9.21 2.50 -16.31
CA THR A 147 8.85 3.06 -15.01
C THR A 147 9.46 2.31 -13.83
N GLU A 148 10.47 1.44 -14.04
CA GLU A 148 11.10 0.65 -12.98
C GLU A 148 11.78 1.49 -11.89
N ILE A 149 12.08 2.76 -12.16
CA ILE A 149 12.65 3.68 -11.17
C ILE A 149 11.53 4.18 -10.26
N GLY A 150 11.57 3.79 -8.99
CA GLY A 150 10.62 4.24 -7.97
C GLY A 150 9.39 3.37 -7.79
N ILE A 151 9.49 2.08 -8.10
CA ILE A 151 8.44 1.10 -7.80
C ILE A 151 8.35 0.87 -6.30
N ILE A 152 7.14 0.88 -5.78
CA ILE A 152 6.83 0.49 -4.42
C ILE A 152 5.98 -0.77 -4.44
N LYS A 153 6.48 -1.80 -3.76
CA LYS A 153 5.74 -3.04 -3.54
C LYS A 153 4.88 -2.89 -2.30
N CYS A 154 3.57 -3.00 -2.47
CA CYS A 154 2.61 -2.98 -1.39
C CYS A 154 2.16 -4.41 -1.08
N VAL A 155 2.36 -4.84 0.17
CA VAL A 155 1.99 -6.17 0.64
C VAL A 155 0.84 -6.03 1.62
N TYR A 156 -0.23 -6.79 1.38
CA TYR A 156 -1.42 -6.80 2.23
C TYR A 156 -1.88 -8.24 2.52
N PRO A 157 -1.11 -9.01 3.32
CA PRO A 157 -1.42 -10.43 3.56
C PRO A 157 -2.81 -10.65 4.15
N SER A 158 -3.28 -9.71 4.98
CA SER A 158 -4.60 -9.81 5.62
C SER A 158 -5.80 -9.48 4.71
N ILE A 159 -5.54 -8.92 3.52
CA ILE A 159 -6.58 -8.52 2.57
C ILE A 159 -6.59 -9.46 1.36
N ILE A 160 -5.49 -10.17 1.12
CA ILE A 160 -5.34 -11.12 0.04
C ILE A 160 -5.85 -12.47 0.51
N THR A 161 -6.88 -12.97 -0.16
CA THR A 161 -7.46 -14.29 0.13
C THR A 161 -6.94 -15.33 -0.86
N ASP A 162 -7.01 -16.61 -0.50
CA ASP A 162 -6.71 -17.72 -1.42
C ASP A 162 -7.59 -17.65 -2.68
N GLU A 163 -8.78 -17.08 -2.57
CA GLU A 163 -9.69 -16.86 -3.68
C GLU A 163 -9.15 -15.77 -4.64
N ASP A 164 -8.56 -14.70 -4.13
CA ASP A 164 -7.93 -13.66 -4.95
C ASP A 164 -6.75 -14.24 -5.75
N ILE A 165 -5.98 -15.14 -5.13
CA ILE A 165 -4.86 -15.84 -5.77
C ILE A 165 -5.38 -16.80 -6.85
N SER A 166 -6.38 -17.62 -6.51
CA SER A 166 -6.95 -18.60 -7.44
C SER A 166 -7.63 -17.97 -8.65
N ARG A 167 -8.20 -16.78 -8.48
CA ARG A 167 -8.81 -15.97 -9.56
C ARG A 167 -7.78 -15.20 -10.38
N GLY A 168 -6.49 -15.24 -10.02
CA GLY A 168 -5.43 -14.51 -10.70
C GLY A 168 -5.47 -13.00 -10.51
N TYR A 169 -6.10 -12.51 -9.44
CA TYR A 169 -6.12 -11.09 -9.11
C TYR A 169 -4.75 -10.60 -8.61
N ILE A 170 -3.96 -11.52 -8.08
CA ILE A 170 -2.63 -11.25 -7.53
C ILE A 170 -1.69 -12.39 -7.93
N LYS A 171 -0.45 -12.05 -8.29
CA LYS A 171 0.61 -13.00 -8.59
C LYS A 171 1.43 -13.30 -7.36
#